data_67491367970f39252a984664a246cfbb
#
_entry.id   67491367970f39252a984664a246cfbb
#
_cell.length_a   1.000
_cell.length_b   1.000
_cell.length_c   1.000
_cell.angle_alpha   90.00
_cell.angle_beta   90.00
_cell.angle_gamma   90.00
#
_symmetry.space_group_name_H-M   'P 1'
#
loop_
_entity.id
_entity.type
_entity.pdbx_description
1 polymer ?
#
loop_
_entity_poly.entity_id
_entity_poly.type
_entity_poly.pdbx_seq_one_letter_code
_entity_poly.pdbx_strand_id
1 'polypeptide(L)' 'MILPGSTVKVTDENSIYRGYVGCVQRIQGNKAAVLMDSHTPWDKMITFRISELNEVTEGFQY' A
#
# COMPACT_ATOMS: atom_id res chain seq x y z
N MET A 1 3.78 4.55 11.46
CA MET A 1 2.38 4.94 11.30
C MET A 1 2.09 5.20 9.83
N ILE A 2 1.00 4.65 9.32
CA ILE A 2 0.65 4.82 7.91
C ILE A 2 -0.13 6.10 7.74
N LEU A 3 0.36 6.97 6.87
CA LEU A 3 -0.23 8.27 6.61
C LEU A 3 -0.34 8.47 5.09
N PRO A 4 -1.15 9.43 4.65
CA PRO A 4 -1.14 9.79 3.23
C PRO A 4 0.29 10.12 2.80
N GLY A 5 0.70 9.56 1.69
CA GLY A 5 2.07 9.71 1.21
C GLY A 5 3.01 8.61 1.64
N SER A 6 2.59 7.78 2.59
CA SER A 6 3.44 6.66 3.03
C SER A 6 3.54 5.61 1.95
N THR A 7 4.70 4.97 1.87
CA THR A 7 4.86 3.80 1.04
C THR A 7 4.56 2.57 1.89
N VAL A 8 3.73 1.69 1.38
CA VAL A 8 3.29 0.52 2.12
C VAL A 8 3.40 -0.72 1.27
N LYS A 9 3.47 -1.85 1.96
CA LYS A 9 3.52 -3.15 1.30
C LYS A 9 2.38 -3.98 1.84
N VAL A 10 1.72 -4.71 0.95
CA VAL A 10 0.63 -5.60 1.35
C VAL A 10 1.23 -6.84 1.96
N THR A 11 0.90 -7.11 3.21
CA THR A 11 1.48 -8.24 3.94
C THR A 11 0.45 -9.29 4.32
N ASP A 12 -0.82 -9.08 4.00
CA ASP A 12 -1.87 -10.03 4.33
C ASP A 12 -1.73 -11.26 3.44
N GLU A 13 -1.54 -12.42 4.08
CA GLU A 13 -1.33 -13.65 3.35
C GLU A 13 -2.53 -14.07 2.52
N ASN A 14 -3.71 -13.57 2.87
CA ASN A 14 -4.91 -13.92 2.14
C ASN A 14 -5.20 -12.98 0.99
N SER A 15 -4.38 -11.98 0.81
CA SER A 15 -4.60 -10.99 -0.24
C SER A 15 -3.96 -11.44 -1.54
N ILE A 16 -4.66 -11.24 -2.64
CA ILE A 16 -4.08 -11.50 -3.96
C ILE A 16 -2.98 -10.50 -4.28
N TYR A 17 -2.92 -9.40 -3.52
CA TYR A 17 -1.90 -8.38 -3.74
C TYR A 17 -0.72 -8.52 -2.79
N ARG A 18 -0.62 -9.63 -2.10
CA ARG A 18 0.47 -9.84 -1.16
C ARG A 18 1.82 -9.61 -1.83
N GLY A 19 2.66 -8.82 -1.18
CA GLY A 19 3.98 -8.50 -1.70
C GLY A 19 4.03 -7.29 -2.59
N TYR A 20 2.88 -6.75 -2.97
CA TYR A 20 2.86 -5.54 -3.80
C TYR A 20 3.12 -4.33 -2.93
N VAL A 21 3.76 -3.34 -3.54
CA VAL A 21 4.11 -2.09 -2.87
C VAL A 21 3.33 -0.97 -3.53
N GLY A 22 2.87 -0.03 -2.74
CA GLY A 22 2.14 1.11 -3.26
C GLY A 22 2.29 2.31 -2.36
N CYS A 23 1.69 3.41 -2.78
CA CYS A 23 1.74 4.67 -2.05
C CYS A 23 0.34 5.04 -1.60
N VAL A 24 0.21 5.36 -0.31
CA VAL A 24 -1.09 5.72 0.25
C VAL A 24 -1.49 7.09 -0.26
N GLN A 25 -2.69 7.17 -0.82
CA GLN A 25 -3.20 8.42 -1.33
C GLN A 25 -4.13 9.08 -0.33
N ARG A 26 -4.85 8.27 0.46
CA ARG A 26 -5.85 8.81 1.35
C ARG A 26 -6.16 7.76 2.42
N ILE A 27 -6.53 8.24 3.60
CA ILE A 27 -6.92 7.37 4.70
C ILE A 27 -8.27 7.80 5.20
N GLN A 28 -9.16 6.84 5.40
CA GLN A 28 -10.48 7.07 5.97
C GLN A 28 -10.73 6.01 7.02
N GLY A 29 -10.74 6.43 8.28
CA GLY A 29 -10.93 5.50 9.37
C GLY A 29 -9.80 4.49 9.40
N ASN A 30 -10.14 3.21 9.26
CA ASN A 30 -9.15 2.16 9.27
C ASN A 30 -8.81 1.63 7.88
N LYS A 31 -9.14 2.41 6.86
CA LYS A 31 -8.90 2.00 5.48
C LYS A 31 -8.02 3.02 4.78
N ALA A 32 -7.19 2.53 3.89
CA ALA A 32 -6.28 3.37 3.13
C ALA A 32 -6.47 3.10 1.64
N ALA A 33 -6.59 4.15 0.87
CA ALA A 33 -6.61 4.05 -0.58
C ALA A 33 -5.17 4.11 -1.06
N VAL A 34 -4.71 3.05 -1.69
CA VAL A 34 -3.32 2.88 -2.06
C VAL A 34 -3.21 2.81 -3.58
N LEU A 35 -2.37 3.68 -4.13
CA LEU A 35 -2.06 3.62 -5.55
C LEU A 35 -0.94 2.62 -5.74
N MET A 36 -1.25 1.53 -6.39
CA MET A 36 -0.30 0.44 -6.53
C MET A 36 0.73 0.78 -7.60
N ASP A 37 1.97 0.61 -7.23
CA ASP A 37 3.07 0.80 -8.15
C ASP A 37 3.35 -0.53 -8.81
N SER A 38 2.55 -0.85 -9.80
CA SER A 38 2.69 -2.12 -10.47
C SER A 38 3.11 -1.87 -11.92
N HIS A 39 3.39 -2.97 -12.62
CA HIS A 39 3.84 -2.88 -14.00
C HIS A 39 2.70 -2.76 -14.98
N THR A 40 1.51 -2.45 -14.48
CA THR A 40 0.37 -2.27 -15.37
C THR A 40 0.48 -0.93 -16.08
N PRO A 41 -0.06 -0.82 -17.28
CA PRO A 41 -0.01 0.43 -18.03
C PRO A 41 -1.00 1.48 -17.54
N TRP A 42 -1.80 1.16 -16.55
CA TRP A 42 -2.75 2.12 -16.00
C TRP A 42 -2.60 2.17 -14.49
N ASP A 43 -3.01 3.30 -13.93
CA ASP A 43 -2.99 3.45 -12.49
C ASP A 43 -4.02 2.56 -11.86
N LYS A 44 -3.69 2.01 -10.72
CA LYS A 44 -4.58 1.11 -10.02
C LYS A 44 -4.66 1.51 -8.57
N MET A 45 -5.83 2.01 -8.17
CA MET A 45 -6.06 2.42 -6.81
C MET A 45 -6.94 1.40 -6.12
N ILE A 46 -6.46 0.88 -5.00
CA ILE A 46 -7.15 -0.17 -4.28
C ILE A 46 -7.23 0.23 -2.82
N THR A 47 -8.38 0.00 -2.22
CA THR A 47 -8.58 0.29 -0.81
C THR A 47 -8.27 -0.95 0.00
N PHE A 48 -7.37 -0.79 0.97
CA PHE A 48 -7.01 -1.86 1.90
C PHE A 48 -7.33 -1.42 3.31
N ARG A 49 -7.48 -2.39 4.19
CA ARG A 49 -7.49 -2.08 5.61
C ARG A 49 -6.06 -1.81 6.03
N ILE A 50 -5.89 -0.88 6.95
CA ILE A 50 -4.55 -0.53 7.41
C ILE A 50 -3.87 -1.73 8.02
N SER A 51 -4.63 -2.63 8.65
CA SER A 51 -4.04 -3.84 9.23
C SER A 51 -3.46 -4.79 8.21
N GLU A 52 -3.80 -4.62 6.93
CA GLU A 52 -3.27 -5.47 5.87
C GLU A 52 -1.98 -4.92 5.28
N LEU A 53 -1.56 -3.76 5.76
CA LEU A 53 -0.44 -3.05 5.17
C LEU A 53 0.68 -2.90 6.18
N ASN A 54 1.90 -2.85 5.69
CA ASN A 54 3.06 -2.52 6.48
C ASN A 54 3.73 -1.31 5.88
N GLU A 55 4.09 -0.38 6.73
CA GLU A 55 4.80 0.79 6.28
C GLU A 55 6.22 0.41 5.91
N VAL A 56 6.66 0.86 4.75
CA VAL A 56 8.02 0.61 4.28
C VAL A 56 8.78 1.91 4.46
N THR A 57 9.68 1.93 5.43
CA THR A 57 10.37 3.15 5.77
C THR A 57 11.83 3.14 5.44
N GLU A 58 12.40 1.99 5.17
CA GLU A 58 13.83 1.92 4.93
C GLU A 58 14.19 0.96 3.83
N GLY A 59 13.23 0.49 3.10
CA GLY A 59 13.52 -0.41 2.02
C GLY A 59 14.08 0.29 0.80
N PHE A 60 14.31 1.57 0.89
CA PHE A 60 14.75 2.35 -0.25
C PHE A 60 16.20 2.69 -0.21
N GLN A 61 16.90 2.07 0.65
CA GLN A 61 18.34 2.26 0.71
C GLN A 61 18.94 1.41 -0.38
N TYR A 62 19.20 1.97 -1.46
CA TYR A 62 19.79 1.22 -2.57
C TYR A 62 21.25 1.44 -2.62
#